data_d6b09dae2c667ff5fe9ad5aad21ff2ac
#
_entry.id   d6b09dae2c667ff5fe9ad5aad21ff2ac
#
_cell.length_a   1.000
_cell.length_b   1.000
_cell.length_c   1.000
_cell.angle_alpha   90.00
_cell.angle_beta   90.00
_cell.angle_gamma   90.00
#
_symmetry.space_group_name_H-M   'P 1'
#
loop_
_entity.id
_entity.type
_entity.pdbx_description
1 polymer ?
#
loop_
_entity_poly.entity_id
_entity_poly.type
_entity_poly.pdbx_seq_one_letter_code
_entity_poly.pdbx_strand_id
1 'polypeptide(L)'
;HLDRPGGNIFAMPPKAAPKDILLKERYTPELIYKLVGPEFPVAFQPFLAGPTSAYYRILESVLTGKPYPVRAVIAPGTQASVSTRGTKNVLAALQKLDFFVVVDVARTADMPYADIVMPLATSYEVDHPFQMVPGWLMATHRVIEPLGPSKSVFEFMLDLGNAMGYGDDFWNGDIDAAMDDQLKPLGMDMAEL
;
A
#
# COMPACT_ATOMS: atom_id res chain seq x y z
N HIS A 1 -12.25 12.76 -27.93
CA HIS A 1 -11.64 11.43 -28.22
C HIS A 1 -11.82 10.41 -27.08
N LEU A 2 -12.82 10.64 -26.20
CA LEU A 2 -13.23 9.63 -25.21
C LEU A 2 -13.96 8.49 -25.92
N ASP A 3 -13.66 7.25 -25.56
CA ASP A 3 -14.26 5.99 -26.07
C ASP A 3 -14.19 5.81 -27.59
N ARG A 4 -13.19 6.38 -28.27
CA ARG A 4 -12.94 6.16 -29.69
C ARG A 4 -11.66 5.36 -29.91
N PRO A 5 -11.59 4.49 -30.92
CA PRO A 5 -10.35 3.82 -31.29
C PRO A 5 -9.20 4.81 -31.46
N GLY A 6 -8.09 4.59 -30.76
CA GLY A 6 -6.93 5.51 -30.72
C GLY A 6 -7.06 6.68 -29.75
N GLY A 7 -8.17 6.77 -28.98
CA GLY A 7 -8.34 7.71 -27.87
C GLY A 7 -8.12 7.06 -26.50
N ASN A 8 -8.62 7.71 -25.45
CA ASN A 8 -8.56 7.13 -24.10
C ASN A 8 -9.49 5.92 -24.00
N ILE A 9 -8.96 4.79 -23.56
CA ILE A 9 -9.73 3.59 -23.28
C ILE A 9 -10.00 3.56 -21.77
N PHE A 10 -11.27 3.58 -21.39
CA PHE A 10 -11.68 3.29 -20.02
C PHE A 10 -11.79 1.76 -19.88
N ALA A 11 -10.67 1.17 -19.59
CA ALA A 11 -10.64 -0.26 -19.34
C ALA A 11 -11.12 -0.52 -17.91
N MET A 12 -12.13 -1.37 -17.76
CA MET A 12 -12.56 -1.86 -16.45
C MET A 12 -11.63 -2.99 -16.00
N PRO A 13 -11.22 -3.03 -14.71
CA PRO A 13 -10.48 -4.18 -14.20
C PRO A 13 -11.28 -5.47 -14.42
N PRO A 14 -10.61 -6.62 -14.61
CA PRO A 14 -11.29 -7.90 -14.70
C PRO A 14 -12.23 -8.08 -13.51
N LYS A 15 -13.43 -8.62 -13.75
CA LYS A 15 -14.42 -8.90 -12.69
C LYS A 15 -13.96 -9.96 -11.67
N ALA A 16 -12.80 -10.50 -11.89
CA ALA A 16 -12.20 -11.59 -11.14
C ALA A 16 -11.22 -11.15 -10.05
N ALA A 17 -11.29 -9.89 -9.58
CA ALA A 17 -10.56 -9.52 -8.37
C ALA A 17 -11.03 -10.44 -7.21
N PRO A 18 -10.10 -11.12 -6.52
CA PRO A 18 -10.44 -11.97 -5.39
C PRO A 18 -11.26 -11.17 -4.38
N LYS A 19 -12.44 -11.64 -4.04
CA LYS A 19 -13.36 -10.94 -3.12
C LYS A 19 -12.73 -10.70 -1.75
N ASP A 20 -11.86 -11.61 -1.33
CA ASP A 20 -11.30 -11.62 0.01
C ASP A 20 -10.23 -10.53 0.25
N ILE A 21 -9.68 -9.93 -0.81
CA ILE A 21 -8.77 -8.79 -0.71
C ILE A 21 -9.52 -7.48 -0.48
N LEU A 22 -10.82 -7.46 -0.77
CA LEU A 22 -11.60 -6.24 -0.61
C LEU A 22 -11.87 -5.98 0.87
N LEU A 23 -11.02 -5.20 1.50
CA LEU A 23 -11.17 -4.76 2.89
C LEU A 23 -12.56 -4.21 3.21
N LYS A 24 -13.28 -3.68 2.20
CA LYS A 24 -14.65 -3.18 2.37
C LYS A 24 -15.62 -4.22 2.94
N GLU A 25 -15.39 -5.52 2.70
CA GLU A 25 -16.22 -6.60 3.24
C GLU A 25 -15.89 -6.90 4.71
N ARG A 26 -14.69 -6.50 5.15
CA ARG A 26 -14.22 -6.64 6.54
C ARG A 26 -14.53 -5.40 7.39
N TYR A 27 -14.89 -4.26 6.76
CA TYR A 27 -15.25 -3.06 7.49
C TYR A 27 -16.70 -3.08 7.94
N THR A 28 -16.91 -3.12 9.24
CA THR A 28 -18.22 -2.84 9.82
C THR A 28 -18.53 -1.34 9.67
N PRO A 29 -19.82 -0.94 9.68
CA PRO A 29 -20.18 0.49 9.71
C PRO A 29 -19.46 1.28 10.80
N GLU A 30 -19.24 0.68 11.97
CA GLU A 30 -18.53 1.29 13.10
C GLU A 30 -17.05 1.54 12.79
N LEU A 31 -16.39 0.65 12.05
CA LEU A 31 -15.01 0.85 11.62
C LEU A 31 -14.90 1.93 10.57
N ILE A 32 -15.87 2.03 9.65
CA ILE A 32 -15.90 3.09 8.63
C ILE A 32 -15.96 4.47 9.31
N TYR A 33 -16.75 4.64 10.35
CA TYR A 33 -16.83 5.90 11.10
C TYR A 33 -15.54 6.25 11.86
N LYS A 34 -14.68 5.27 12.10
CA LYS A 34 -13.37 5.48 12.72
C LYS A 34 -12.27 5.86 11.71
N LEU A 35 -12.54 5.81 10.42
CA LEU A 35 -11.56 6.24 9.42
C LEU A 35 -11.31 7.75 9.54
N VAL A 36 -10.07 8.14 9.34
CA VAL A 36 -9.72 9.57 9.28
C VAL A 36 -10.17 10.12 7.93
N GLY A 37 -11.12 11.07 7.95
CA GLY A 37 -11.68 11.70 6.75
C GLY A 37 -12.75 10.88 6.02
N PRO A 38 -13.68 10.19 6.73
CA PRO A 38 -14.71 9.37 6.08
C PRO A 38 -15.71 10.19 5.27
N GLU A 39 -15.78 11.50 5.52
CA GLU A 39 -16.65 12.44 4.80
C GLU A 39 -16.20 12.72 3.36
N PHE A 40 -14.99 12.32 2.98
CA PHE A 40 -14.48 12.52 1.63
C PHE A 40 -14.75 11.32 0.72
N PRO A 41 -15.37 11.54 -0.47
CA PRO A 41 -15.64 10.45 -1.41
C PRO A 41 -14.41 9.66 -1.84
N VAL A 42 -13.23 10.27 -1.82
CA VAL A 42 -11.95 9.62 -2.14
C VAL A 42 -11.59 8.50 -1.16
N ALA A 43 -12.12 8.53 0.08
CA ALA A 43 -11.94 7.46 1.04
C ALA A 43 -12.62 6.14 0.61
N PHE A 44 -13.49 6.19 -0.38
CA PHE A 44 -14.25 5.06 -0.91
C PHE A 44 -13.98 4.83 -2.40
N GLN A 45 -12.73 4.95 -2.82
CA GLN A 45 -12.41 4.71 -4.23
C GLN A 45 -12.70 3.25 -4.61
N PRO A 46 -13.59 3.02 -5.60
CA PRO A 46 -14.01 1.67 -5.97
C PRO A 46 -12.90 0.81 -6.58
N PHE A 47 -11.80 1.43 -6.97
CA PHE A 47 -10.65 0.76 -7.59
C PHE A 47 -9.55 0.37 -6.58
N LEU A 48 -9.66 0.83 -5.34
CA LEU A 48 -8.78 0.42 -4.26
C LEU A 48 -9.46 -0.67 -3.44
N ALA A 49 -8.68 -1.54 -2.87
CA ALA A 49 -9.12 -2.74 -2.14
C ALA A 49 -9.97 -2.44 -0.88
N GLY A 50 -10.41 -1.21 -0.69
CA GLY A 50 -11.28 -0.82 0.42
C GLY A 50 -11.25 0.67 0.71
N PRO A 51 -11.97 1.11 1.74
CA PRO A 51 -11.93 2.48 2.20
C PRO A 51 -10.52 2.81 2.70
N THR A 52 -9.99 3.92 2.23
CA THR A 52 -8.69 4.45 2.64
C THR A 52 -8.89 5.80 3.32
N SER A 53 -8.09 6.08 4.34
CA SER A 53 -8.09 7.39 4.97
C SER A 53 -7.56 8.45 4.01
N ALA A 54 -8.16 9.63 4.03
CA ALA A 54 -7.67 10.74 3.24
C ALA A 54 -6.33 11.22 3.80
N TYR A 55 -5.26 11.12 3.01
CA TYR A 55 -3.89 11.30 3.46
C TYR A 55 -3.65 12.63 4.19
N TYR A 56 -4.14 13.74 3.66
CA TYR A 56 -4.00 15.05 4.32
C TYR A 56 -4.75 15.13 5.66
N ARG A 57 -5.82 14.36 5.85
CA ARG A 57 -6.53 14.25 7.14
C ARG A 57 -5.74 13.45 8.16
N ILE A 58 -4.94 12.48 7.71
CA ILE A 58 -3.99 11.78 8.59
C ILE A 58 -3.01 12.79 9.18
N LEU A 59 -2.43 13.66 8.34
CA LEU A 59 -1.53 14.70 8.82
C LEU A 59 -2.19 15.68 9.80
N GLU A 60 -3.44 16.07 9.52
CA GLU A 60 -4.23 16.89 10.44
C GLU A 60 -4.48 16.15 11.77
N SER A 61 -4.78 14.86 11.73
CA SER A 61 -4.94 14.02 12.92
C SER A 61 -3.66 13.93 13.75
N VAL A 62 -2.49 13.82 13.10
CA VAL A 62 -1.20 13.90 13.79
C VAL A 62 -1.05 15.25 14.49
N LEU A 63 -1.37 16.35 13.80
CA LEU A 63 -1.19 17.71 14.35
C LEU A 63 -2.18 18.04 15.46
N THR A 64 -3.44 17.66 15.30
CA THR A 64 -4.54 18.09 16.19
C THR A 64 -4.97 17.04 17.20
N GLY A 65 -4.67 15.76 16.95
CA GLY A 65 -5.17 14.63 17.72
C GLY A 65 -6.65 14.29 17.44
N LYS A 66 -7.24 14.84 16.38
CA LYS A 66 -8.67 14.64 16.05
C LYS A 66 -8.82 13.95 14.70
N PRO A 67 -9.78 13.02 14.55
CA PRO A 67 -10.74 12.50 15.55
C PRO A 67 -10.09 11.65 16.64
N TYR A 68 -8.91 11.12 16.41
CA TYR A 68 -8.02 10.43 17.35
C TYR A 68 -6.56 10.69 16.97
N PRO A 69 -5.59 10.60 17.89
CA PRO A 69 -4.20 10.87 17.56
C PRO A 69 -3.60 9.74 16.71
N VAL A 70 -3.14 10.05 15.51
CA VAL A 70 -2.24 9.18 14.76
C VAL A 70 -0.83 9.42 15.30
N ARG A 71 -0.21 8.38 15.86
CA ARG A 71 1.06 8.47 16.59
C ARG A 71 2.21 7.78 15.85
N ALA A 72 1.91 6.79 15.02
CA ALA A 72 2.89 6.04 14.24
C ALA A 72 2.51 6.00 12.78
N VAL A 73 3.50 6.09 11.89
CA VAL A 73 3.34 5.98 10.44
C VAL A 73 4.45 5.12 9.86
N ILE A 74 4.08 4.20 8.97
CA ILE A 74 4.99 3.47 8.11
C ILE A 74 4.74 3.97 6.68
N ALA A 75 5.77 4.45 6.01
CA ALA A 75 5.69 5.10 4.69
C ALA A 75 6.51 4.32 3.65
N PRO A 76 5.93 3.28 3.03
CA PRO A 76 6.61 2.55 1.97
C PRO A 76 6.46 3.28 0.63
N GLY A 77 7.58 3.56 -0.05
CA GLY A 77 7.61 4.14 -1.39
C GLY A 77 6.91 5.49 -1.52
N THR A 78 6.88 6.29 -0.44
CA THR A 78 6.20 7.59 -0.46
C THR A 78 7.02 8.67 0.23
N GLN A 79 6.93 9.89 -0.30
CA GLN A 79 7.59 11.09 0.24
C GLN A 79 6.54 12.15 0.56
N ALA A 80 6.07 12.13 1.79
CA ALA A 80 5.01 13.01 2.26
C ALA A 80 5.33 14.50 2.05
N SER A 81 6.56 14.90 2.37
CA SER A 81 7.01 16.30 2.30
C SER A 81 7.05 16.85 0.88
N VAL A 82 7.18 16.00 -0.13
CA VAL A 82 7.28 16.37 -1.54
C VAL A 82 5.95 16.22 -2.27
N SER A 83 5.23 15.13 -2.00
CA SER A 83 4.01 14.78 -2.75
C SER A 83 2.72 15.39 -2.18
N THR A 84 2.77 15.91 -0.94
CA THR A 84 1.58 16.42 -0.26
C THR A 84 1.60 17.95 -0.17
N ARG A 85 0.41 18.54 -0.31
CA ARG A 85 0.23 19.99 -0.19
C ARG A 85 0.55 20.48 1.22
N GLY A 86 1.12 21.68 1.32
CA GLY A 86 1.36 22.35 2.60
C GLY A 86 2.57 21.78 3.34
N THR A 87 3.73 21.76 2.69
CA THR A 87 5.00 21.22 3.19
C THR A 87 5.31 21.58 4.64
N LYS A 88 5.01 22.82 5.08
CA LYS A 88 5.21 23.21 6.50
C LYS A 88 4.41 22.35 7.47
N ASN A 89 3.14 22.09 7.14
CA ASN A 89 2.29 21.24 7.97
C ASN A 89 2.72 19.77 7.92
N VAL A 90 3.17 19.32 6.74
CA VAL A 90 3.71 17.97 6.59
C VAL A 90 4.93 17.79 7.49
N LEU A 91 5.91 18.67 7.40
CA LEU A 91 7.13 18.61 8.24
C LEU A 91 6.78 18.68 9.73
N ALA A 92 5.87 19.57 10.13
CA ALA A 92 5.42 19.66 11.51
C ALA A 92 4.72 18.36 11.98
N ALA A 93 3.97 17.70 11.09
CA ALA A 93 3.33 16.42 11.40
C ALA A 93 4.39 15.31 11.55
N LEU A 94 5.35 15.21 10.62
CA LEU A 94 6.43 14.21 10.70
C LEU A 94 7.24 14.35 12.01
N GLN A 95 7.56 15.58 12.41
CA GLN A 95 8.26 15.88 13.66
C GLN A 95 7.45 15.54 14.92
N LYS A 96 6.13 15.48 14.80
CA LYS A 96 5.24 15.24 15.93
C LYS A 96 4.88 13.75 16.11
N LEU A 97 5.19 12.90 15.14
CA LEU A 97 4.99 11.46 15.26
C LEU A 97 5.83 10.90 16.41
N ASP A 98 5.27 9.95 17.13
CA ASP A 98 6.02 9.21 18.16
C ASP A 98 6.90 8.12 17.53
N PHE A 99 6.52 7.66 16.32
CA PHE A 99 7.26 6.64 15.58
C PHE A 99 7.03 6.77 14.07
N PHE A 100 8.10 6.90 13.32
CA PHE A 100 8.06 7.05 11.87
C PHE A 100 9.06 6.11 11.18
N VAL A 101 8.55 5.29 10.28
CA VAL A 101 9.35 4.37 9.47
C VAL A 101 9.26 4.77 8.00
N VAL A 102 10.40 4.96 7.36
CA VAL A 102 10.50 5.17 5.91
C VAL A 102 11.10 3.92 5.27
N VAL A 103 10.43 3.40 4.24
CA VAL A 103 10.89 2.27 3.43
C VAL A 103 10.96 2.75 1.98
N ASP A 104 12.16 2.94 1.43
CA ASP A 104 12.29 3.51 0.08
C ASP A 104 13.52 2.99 -0.65
N VAL A 105 13.48 3.05 -2.00
CA VAL A 105 14.57 2.63 -2.89
C VAL A 105 15.73 3.62 -2.91
N ALA A 106 15.48 4.86 -2.51
CA ALA A 106 16.47 5.94 -2.54
C ALA A 106 16.33 6.85 -1.32
N ARG A 107 17.31 7.68 -1.08
CA ARG A 107 17.26 8.69 -0.02
C ARG A 107 16.17 9.72 -0.32
N THR A 108 15.24 9.88 0.61
CA THR A 108 14.14 10.83 0.51
C THR A 108 14.27 11.99 1.48
N ALA A 109 13.55 13.07 1.22
CA ALA A 109 13.50 14.24 2.08
C ALA A 109 12.86 13.96 3.45
N ASP A 110 12.11 12.87 3.58
CA ASP A 110 11.42 12.47 4.81
C ASP A 110 12.33 11.67 5.75
N MET A 111 13.37 11.01 5.24
CA MET A 111 14.28 10.16 6.03
C MET A 111 14.92 10.86 7.23
N PRO A 112 15.28 12.16 7.19
CA PRO A 112 15.80 12.87 8.37
C PRO A 112 14.83 12.93 9.56
N TYR A 113 13.56 12.66 9.34
CA TYR A 113 12.51 12.65 10.38
C TYR A 113 12.16 11.24 10.85
N ALA A 114 12.70 10.21 10.19
CA ALA A 114 12.36 8.81 10.48
C ALA A 114 13.17 8.26 11.65
N ASP A 115 12.52 7.46 12.49
CA ASP A 115 13.18 6.68 13.54
C ASP A 115 13.86 5.43 12.94
N ILE A 116 13.26 4.86 11.89
CA ILE A 116 13.80 3.71 11.15
C ILE A 116 13.73 4.00 9.65
N VAL A 117 14.82 3.71 8.96
CA VAL A 117 14.90 3.72 7.51
C VAL A 117 15.26 2.32 7.03
N MET A 118 14.42 1.77 6.16
CA MET A 118 14.63 0.43 5.58
C MET A 118 14.79 0.53 4.06
N PRO A 119 15.72 -0.26 3.48
CA PRO A 119 15.88 -0.30 2.04
C PRO A 119 14.73 -1.08 1.39
N LEU A 120 14.19 -0.51 0.31
CA LEU A 120 13.20 -1.13 -0.53
C LEU A 120 13.87 -1.66 -1.80
N ALA A 121 13.49 -2.87 -2.22
CA ALA A 121 13.92 -3.42 -3.49
C ALA A 121 13.18 -2.73 -4.66
N THR A 122 13.89 -2.54 -5.75
CA THR A 122 13.32 -2.01 -6.99
C THR A 122 12.51 -3.06 -7.74
N SER A 123 11.70 -2.66 -8.72
CA SER A 123 10.94 -3.58 -9.57
C SER A 123 11.82 -4.56 -10.37
N TYR A 124 13.11 -4.28 -10.55
CA TYR A 124 14.03 -5.20 -11.21
C TYR A 124 14.60 -6.27 -10.28
N GLU A 125 14.43 -6.10 -8.97
CA GLU A 125 14.98 -6.95 -7.92
C GLU A 125 13.92 -7.87 -7.29
N VAL A 126 12.67 -7.82 -7.75
CA VAL A 126 11.55 -8.59 -7.18
C VAL A 126 10.74 -9.32 -8.25
N ASP A 127 10.22 -10.49 -7.89
CA ASP A 127 9.29 -11.26 -8.72
C ASP A 127 7.83 -10.87 -8.48
N HIS A 128 7.55 -10.04 -7.50
CA HIS A 128 6.22 -9.71 -6.99
C HIS A 128 6.00 -8.20 -6.93
N PRO A 129 4.75 -7.77 -6.89
CA PRO A 129 3.50 -8.53 -7.06
C PRO A 129 3.13 -8.73 -8.53
N PHE A 130 2.21 -9.65 -8.79
CA PHE A 130 1.51 -9.61 -10.06
C PHE A 130 0.63 -8.35 -10.13
N GLN A 131 0.43 -7.83 -11.33
CA GLN A 131 -0.40 -6.65 -11.55
C GLN A 131 -1.66 -7.00 -12.33
N MET A 132 -2.80 -6.59 -11.80
CA MET A 132 -4.05 -6.63 -12.53
C MET A 132 -4.26 -5.30 -13.23
N VAL A 133 -4.08 -5.29 -14.53
CA VAL A 133 -4.51 -4.18 -15.37
C VAL A 133 -5.76 -4.58 -16.15
N PRO A 134 -6.59 -3.64 -16.58
CA PRO A 134 -7.81 -3.98 -17.29
C PRO A 134 -7.56 -4.91 -18.48
N GLY A 135 -8.12 -6.12 -18.38
CA GLY A 135 -8.00 -7.17 -19.40
C GLY A 135 -6.71 -7.99 -19.36
N TRP A 136 -5.78 -7.70 -18.45
CA TRP A 136 -4.50 -8.39 -18.37
C TRP A 136 -4.13 -8.71 -16.92
N LEU A 137 -3.51 -9.85 -16.75
CA LEU A 137 -2.78 -10.24 -15.55
C LEU A 137 -1.30 -10.31 -15.94
N MET A 138 -0.45 -9.59 -15.24
CA MET A 138 0.97 -9.49 -15.59
C MET A 138 1.83 -9.88 -14.40
N ALA A 139 2.73 -10.83 -14.59
CA ALA A 139 3.81 -11.10 -13.64
C ALA A 139 5.00 -10.17 -13.91
N THR A 140 5.69 -9.81 -12.85
CA THR A 140 6.98 -9.14 -12.94
C THR A 140 8.04 -10.15 -12.49
N HIS A 141 9.02 -10.40 -13.37
CA HIS A 141 10.15 -11.25 -13.04
C HIS A 141 11.36 -10.40 -12.70
N ARG A 142 12.03 -10.73 -11.62
CA ARG A 142 13.28 -10.06 -11.26
C ARG A 142 14.36 -10.32 -12.31
N VAL A 143 15.17 -9.32 -12.53
CA VAL A 143 16.26 -9.34 -13.51
C VAL A 143 17.62 -9.41 -12.82
N ILE A 144 17.68 -8.89 -11.59
CA ILE A 144 18.88 -8.84 -10.76
C ILE A 144 18.53 -9.22 -9.33
N GLU A 145 19.53 -9.71 -8.58
CA GLU A 145 19.35 -9.99 -7.15
C GLU A 145 19.17 -8.70 -6.34
N PRO A 146 18.32 -8.72 -5.29
CA PRO A 146 18.15 -7.58 -4.39
C PRO A 146 19.47 -7.12 -3.78
N LEU A 147 19.66 -5.81 -3.69
CA LEU A 147 20.88 -5.25 -3.10
C LEU A 147 20.81 -5.31 -1.57
N GLY A 148 21.71 -6.11 -0.98
CA GLY A 148 21.81 -6.22 0.48
C GLY A 148 20.52 -6.76 1.12
N PRO A 149 19.99 -6.13 2.20
CA PRO A 149 18.78 -6.59 2.88
C PRO A 149 17.49 -6.00 2.29
N SER A 150 17.51 -5.43 1.08
CA SER A 150 16.31 -4.85 0.48
C SER A 150 15.27 -5.92 0.15
N LYS A 151 14.01 -5.59 0.41
CA LYS A 151 12.85 -6.45 0.16
C LYS A 151 11.76 -5.65 -0.57
N SER A 152 10.83 -6.35 -1.20
CA SER A 152 9.61 -5.70 -1.71
C SER A 152 8.75 -5.17 -0.55
N VAL A 153 7.83 -4.25 -0.87
CA VAL A 153 6.84 -3.77 0.11
C VAL A 153 6.00 -4.93 0.66
N PHE A 154 5.67 -5.90 -0.19
CA PHE A 154 4.85 -7.04 0.21
C PHE A 154 5.58 -7.95 1.18
N GLU A 155 6.81 -8.34 0.89
CA GLU A 155 7.65 -9.12 1.81
C GLU A 155 7.84 -8.39 3.14
N PHE A 156 8.10 -7.08 3.09
CA PHE A 156 8.19 -6.27 4.31
C PHE A 156 6.91 -6.32 5.14
N MET A 157 5.73 -6.21 4.50
CA MET A 157 4.45 -6.26 5.21
C MET A 157 4.11 -7.64 5.76
N LEU A 158 4.47 -8.72 5.04
CA LEU A 158 4.32 -10.09 5.52
C LEU A 158 5.21 -10.35 6.74
N ASP A 159 6.48 -9.94 6.67
CA ASP A 159 7.43 -10.03 7.79
C ASP A 159 6.93 -9.26 9.01
N LEU A 160 6.40 -8.04 8.81
CA LEU A 160 5.86 -7.23 9.88
C LEU A 160 4.64 -7.90 10.52
N GLY A 161 3.71 -8.41 9.72
CA GLY A 161 2.53 -9.13 10.20
C GLY A 161 2.93 -10.35 11.01
N ASN A 162 3.90 -11.12 10.53
CA ASN A 162 4.44 -12.28 11.22
C ASN A 162 5.12 -11.89 12.55
N ALA A 163 5.96 -10.85 12.54
CA ALA A 163 6.62 -10.35 13.75
C ALA A 163 5.63 -9.81 14.80
N MET A 164 4.48 -9.31 14.36
CA MET A 164 3.39 -8.87 15.24
C MET A 164 2.53 -10.00 15.80
N GLY A 165 2.80 -11.26 15.44
CA GLY A 165 2.06 -12.43 15.90
C GLY A 165 0.83 -12.80 15.06
N TYR A 166 0.71 -12.25 13.85
CA TYR A 166 -0.37 -12.54 12.91
C TYR A 166 0.09 -13.49 11.79
N GLY A 167 1.06 -14.38 12.07
CA GLY A 167 1.66 -15.25 11.06
C GLY A 167 0.64 -16.01 10.22
N ASP A 168 -0.36 -16.62 10.84
CA ASP A 168 -1.40 -17.38 10.13
C ASP A 168 -2.20 -16.52 9.13
N ASP A 169 -2.46 -15.26 9.46
CA ASP A 169 -3.16 -14.30 8.60
C ASP A 169 -2.25 -13.70 7.51
N PHE A 170 -0.93 -13.86 7.65
CA PHE A 170 0.10 -13.32 6.76
C PHE A 170 0.97 -14.41 6.14
N TRP A 171 0.37 -15.60 5.88
CA TRP A 171 1.02 -16.77 5.24
C TRP A 171 2.38 -17.12 5.85
N ASN A 172 2.59 -16.83 7.13
CA ASN A 172 3.87 -17.00 7.87
C ASN A 172 5.07 -16.33 7.17
N GLY A 173 4.84 -15.26 6.43
CA GLY A 173 5.86 -14.53 5.69
C GLY A 173 6.14 -15.09 4.27
N ASP A 174 5.43 -16.13 3.85
CA ASP A 174 5.58 -16.73 2.53
C ASP A 174 4.83 -15.91 1.47
N ILE A 175 5.60 -15.22 0.63
CA ILE A 175 5.03 -14.34 -0.41
C ILE A 175 4.44 -15.14 -1.57
N ASP A 176 5.02 -16.29 -1.92
CA ASP A 176 4.49 -17.13 -3.00
C ASP A 176 3.12 -17.68 -2.60
N ALA A 177 3.00 -18.20 -1.38
CA ALA A 177 1.72 -18.64 -0.84
C ALA A 177 0.68 -17.50 -0.80
N ALA A 178 1.11 -16.28 -0.48
CA ALA A 178 0.23 -15.10 -0.46
C ALA A 178 -0.27 -14.73 -1.86
N MET A 179 0.60 -14.80 -2.87
CA MET A 179 0.24 -14.51 -4.26
C MET A 179 -0.65 -15.60 -4.85
N ASP A 180 -0.33 -16.87 -4.63
CA ASP A 180 -1.14 -18.01 -5.08
C ASP A 180 -2.54 -17.97 -4.48
N ASP A 181 -2.65 -17.64 -3.19
CA ASP A 181 -3.97 -17.49 -2.54
C ASP A 181 -4.83 -16.41 -3.21
N GLN A 182 -4.21 -15.32 -3.67
CA GLN A 182 -4.89 -14.28 -4.42
C GLN A 182 -5.30 -14.72 -5.83
N LEU A 183 -4.59 -15.67 -6.44
CA LEU A 183 -4.88 -16.19 -7.78
C LEU A 183 -5.87 -17.36 -7.78
N LYS A 184 -6.08 -18.04 -6.65
CA LYS A 184 -7.03 -19.15 -6.51
C LYS A 184 -8.41 -18.91 -7.10
N PRO A 185 -9.06 -17.73 -6.90
CA PRO A 185 -10.38 -17.48 -7.49
C PRO A 185 -10.38 -17.46 -9.02
N LEU A 186 -9.22 -17.30 -9.64
CA LEU A 186 -9.02 -17.35 -11.08
C LEU A 186 -8.68 -18.76 -11.56
N GLY A 187 -8.45 -19.70 -10.64
CA GLY A 187 -7.97 -21.05 -10.94
C GLY A 187 -6.52 -21.07 -11.41
N MET A 188 -5.72 -20.09 -10.98
CA MET A 188 -4.33 -19.89 -11.39
C MET A 188 -3.41 -19.82 -10.16
N ASP A 189 -2.11 -19.98 -10.41
CA ASP A 189 -1.01 -19.71 -9.48
C ASP A 189 0.09 -18.85 -10.15
N MET A 190 1.09 -18.45 -9.38
CA MET A 190 2.21 -17.64 -9.89
C MET A 190 3.06 -18.35 -10.94
N ALA A 191 3.09 -19.68 -10.95
CA ALA A 191 3.86 -20.45 -11.94
C ALA A 191 3.22 -20.46 -13.33
N GLU A 192 1.93 -20.10 -13.42
CA GLU A 192 1.17 -20.02 -14.66
C GLU A 192 1.20 -18.60 -15.29
N LEU A 193 1.77 -17.63 -14.60
CA LEU A 193 1.93 -16.24 -15.04
C LEU A 193 3.32 -16.00 -15.62
#